data_a411ee052922178f626b9401d750cf31
#
_entry.id   a411ee052922178f626b9401d750cf31
#
_cell.length_a   1.000
_cell.length_b   1.000
_cell.length_c   1.000
_cell.angle_alpha   90.00
_cell.angle_beta   90.00
_cell.angle_gamma   90.00
#
_symmetry.space_group_name_H-M   'P 1'
#
loop_
_entity.id
_entity.type
_entity.pdbx_description
1 polymer ?
#
loop_
_entity_poly.entity_id
_entity_poly.type
_entity_poly.pdbx_seq_one_letter_code
_entity_poly.pdbx_strand_id
1 'polypeptide(L)'
;MSAANVLKFIKEKEAEFVDLRFTDPRGKLQHLTMDVTVVDEGMLNEGVFFDGSSIAGWKAINESDMILKPDTSRMFMDPFTSHNTVVIFCDILDAVKKTPYERDPRGVAKKAEAYLKESGIGDKAFFGPEPEFFVFDDVKIKNDMNDCGFKIDSKEGPYNSGKEYELSLIHISEPTRLWH
;
A
#
# COMPACT_ATOMS: atom_id res chain seq x y z
N MET A 1 17.85 -5.74 -3.05
CA MET A 1 18.73 -4.64 -3.54
C MET A 1 19.29 -3.91 -2.32
N SER A 2 20.29 -3.04 -2.47
CA SER A 2 20.84 -2.26 -1.35
C SER A 2 20.23 -0.87 -1.28
N ALA A 3 20.41 -0.16 -0.15
CA ALA A 3 20.02 1.25 -0.02
C ALA A 3 20.62 2.12 -1.13
N ALA A 4 21.88 1.86 -1.50
CA ALA A 4 22.54 2.55 -2.61
C ALA A 4 21.80 2.39 -3.95
N ASN A 5 21.20 1.22 -4.22
CA ASN A 5 20.42 1.01 -5.44
C ASN A 5 19.10 1.81 -5.41
N VAL A 6 18.49 1.99 -4.24
CA VAL A 6 17.31 2.84 -4.08
C VAL A 6 17.65 4.29 -4.38
N LEU A 7 18.74 4.81 -3.79
CA LEU A 7 19.19 6.18 -4.04
C LEU A 7 19.55 6.41 -5.51
N LYS A 8 20.18 5.42 -6.14
CA LYS A 8 20.46 5.46 -7.59
C LYS A 8 19.17 5.53 -8.40
N PHE A 9 18.17 4.70 -8.07
CA PHE A 9 16.86 4.68 -8.75
C PHE A 9 16.12 6.02 -8.59
N ILE A 10 16.10 6.59 -7.37
CA ILE A 10 15.53 7.91 -7.09
C ILE A 10 16.13 8.97 -8.04
N LYS A 11 17.45 8.97 -8.15
CA LYS A 11 18.18 9.92 -9.01
C LYS A 11 17.90 9.69 -10.50
N GLU A 12 17.95 8.44 -10.96
CA GLU A 12 17.70 8.08 -12.37
C GLU A 12 16.28 8.38 -12.83
N LYS A 13 15.32 8.33 -11.90
CA LYS A 13 13.90 8.62 -12.17
C LYS A 13 13.51 10.06 -11.89
N GLU A 14 14.47 10.90 -11.51
CA GLU A 14 14.22 12.31 -11.15
C GLU A 14 13.06 12.43 -10.16
N ALA A 15 13.02 11.52 -9.17
CA ALA A 15 11.96 11.52 -8.19
C ALA A 15 12.04 12.74 -7.28
N GLU A 16 10.88 13.30 -6.95
CA GLU A 16 10.72 14.41 -6.03
C GLU A 16 10.34 13.91 -4.63
N PHE A 17 9.59 12.80 -4.58
CA PHE A 17 9.09 12.22 -3.34
C PHE A 17 9.36 10.72 -3.24
N VAL A 18 9.45 10.26 -1.99
CA VAL A 18 9.40 8.84 -1.62
C VAL A 18 8.17 8.59 -0.76
N ASP A 19 7.36 7.61 -1.15
CA ASP A 19 6.14 7.21 -0.46
C ASP A 19 6.35 5.84 0.18
N LEU A 20 6.44 5.83 1.51
CA LEU A 20 6.61 4.64 2.32
C LEU A 20 5.24 4.05 2.62
N ARG A 21 4.95 2.86 2.09
CA ARG A 21 3.63 2.22 2.20
C ARG A 21 3.66 1.00 3.10
N PHE A 22 2.61 0.84 3.87
CA PHE A 22 2.41 -0.31 4.76
C PHE A 22 0.92 -0.63 4.92
N THR A 23 0.61 -1.86 5.30
CA THR A 23 -0.78 -2.29 5.47
C THR A 23 -1.14 -2.27 6.96
N ASP A 24 -2.28 -1.71 7.31
CA ASP A 24 -2.81 -1.75 8.67
C ASP A 24 -3.57 -3.07 8.95
N PRO A 25 -3.96 -3.36 10.22
CA PRO A 25 -4.69 -4.58 10.57
C PRO A 25 -6.06 -4.74 9.90
N ARG A 26 -6.61 -3.67 9.33
CA ARG A 26 -7.88 -3.71 8.58
C ARG A 26 -7.70 -3.96 7.10
N GLY A 27 -6.44 -4.10 6.64
CA GLY A 27 -6.11 -4.27 5.23
C GLY A 27 -6.01 -2.95 4.45
N LYS A 28 -6.15 -1.79 5.11
CA LYS A 28 -5.98 -0.50 4.45
C LYS A 28 -4.51 -0.22 4.19
N LEU A 29 -4.20 0.23 2.98
CA LEU A 29 -2.88 0.73 2.63
C LEU A 29 -2.69 2.11 3.25
N GLN A 30 -1.78 2.21 4.20
CA GLN A 30 -1.34 3.44 4.85
C GLN A 30 -0.04 3.90 4.20
N HIS A 31 0.29 5.19 4.31
CA HIS A 31 1.51 5.71 3.73
C HIS A 31 2.05 6.93 4.47
N LEU A 32 3.34 7.20 4.25
CA LEU A 32 4.05 8.40 4.67
C LEU A 32 4.88 8.89 3.49
N THR A 33 4.57 10.09 3.00
CA THR A 33 5.31 10.71 1.89
C THR A 33 6.40 11.63 2.42
N MET A 34 7.58 11.55 1.84
CA MET A 34 8.76 12.33 2.22
C MET A 34 9.37 12.97 0.97
N ASP A 35 9.91 14.17 1.13
CA ASP A 35 10.76 14.79 0.12
C ASP A 35 12.06 14.00 -0.03
N VAL A 36 12.56 13.84 -1.26
CA VAL A 36 13.79 13.05 -1.52
C VAL A 36 15.02 13.62 -0.84
N THR A 37 15.04 14.90 -0.48
CA THR A 37 16.18 15.54 0.20
C THR A 37 16.45 15.00 1.60
N VAL A 38 15.46 14.35 2.22
CA VAL A 38 15.60 13.74 3.56
C VAL A 38 15.80 12.22 3.47
N VAL A 39 15.92 11.68 2.27
CA VAL A 39 16.11 10.23 2.04
C VAL A 39 17.58 9.93 1.84
N ASP A 40 18.17 9.23 2.79
CA ASP A 40 19.59 8.81 2.76
C ASP A 40 19.76 7.30 3.05
N GLU A 41 20.98 6.81 3.03
CA GLU A 41 21.27 5.41 3.37
C GLU A 41 20.90 5.07 4.81
N GLY A 42 21.07 6.00 5.75
CA GLY A 42 20.72 5.81 7.15
C GLY A 42 19.22 5.55 7.29
N MET A 43 18.41 6.43 6.71
CA MET A 43 16.94 6.28 6.70
C MET A 43 16.51 4.95 6.05
N LEU A 44 17.07 4.58 4.92
CA LEU A 44 16.73 3.33 4.23
C LEU A 44 17.15 2.09 5.03
N ASN A 45 18.26 2.17 5.78
CA ASN A 45 18.80 1.07 6.56
C ASN A 45 18.20 0.98 7.98
N GLU A 46 17.85 2.09 8.61
CA GLU A 46 17.36 2.12 9.98
C GLU A 46 15.83 2.26 10.04
N GLY A 47 15.24 2.89 9.04
CA GLY A 47 13.81 3.18 8.95
C GLY A 47 13.45 4.55 9.52
N VAL A 48 12.16 4.85 9.53
CA VAL A 48 11.58 6.13 9.95
C VAL A 48 10.65 5.90 11.12
N PHE A 49 10.80 6.69 12.17
CA PHE A 49 9.86 6.69 13.29
C PHE A 49 8.52 7.29 12.88
N PHE A 50 7.45 6.71 13.35
CA PHE A 50 6.11 7.24 13.20
C PHE A 50 5.25 6.89 14.42
N ASP A 51 4.14 7.61 14.56
CA ASP A 51 3.18 7.40 15.65
C ASP A 51 2.22 6.26 15.31
N GLY A 52 2.46 5.08 15.88
CA GLY A 52 1.61 3.90 15.73
C GLY A 52 0.23 4.03 16.38
N SER A 53 0.00 5.02 17.25
CA SER A 53 -1.33 5.26 17.85
C SER A 53 -2.30 5.87 16.82
N SER A 54 -1.77 6.45 15.74
CA SER A 54 -2.56 6.91 14.60
C SER A 54 -3.16 5.76 13.78
N ILE A 55 -2.68 4.52 13.99
CA ILE A 55 -3.16 3.33 13.29
C ILE A 55 -4.07 2.53 14.22
N ALA A 56 -5.33 2.43 13.83
CA ALA A 56 -6.33 1.73 14.63
C ALA A 56 -5.93 0.26 14.90
N GLY A 57 -5.90 -0.11 16.19
CA GLY A 57 -5.61 -1.47 16.63
C GLY A 57 -4.13 -1.80 16.85
N TRP A 58 -3.22 -0.82 16.67
CA TRP A 58 -1.80 -1.05 16.91
C TRP A 58 -1.37 -0.70 18.35
N LYS A 59 -1.06 0.55 18.62
CA LYS A 59 -0.47 1.00 19.87
C LYS A 59 -1.37 1.98 20.63
N ALA A 60 -1.19 2.07 21.95
CA ALA A 60 -1.74 3.14 22.75
C ALA A 60 -0.81 4.37 22.72
N ILE A 61 -1.34 5.55 23.06
CA ILE A 61 -0.60 6.82 22.99
C ILE A 61 0.68 6.81 23.83
N ASN A 62 0.70 6.11 24.95
CA ASN A 62 1.85 6.04 25.86
C ASN A 62 2.99 5.12 25.37
N GLU A 63 2.77 4.36 24.30
CA GLU A 63 3.75 3.44 23.69
C GLU A 63 3.69 3.53 22.16
N SER A 64 3.50 4.73 21.63
CA SER A 64 3.10 4.92 20.24
C SER A 64 4.21 4.77 19.21
N ASP A 65 5.47 4.95 19.60
CA ASP A 65 6.59 4.95 18.67
C ASP A 65 6.79 3.60 17.99
N MET A 66 6.82 3.64 16.67
CA MET A 66 7.08 2.51 15.80
C MET A 66 8.03 2.91 14.67
N ILE A 67 8.58 1.94 13.96
CA ILE A 67 9.50 2.18 12.86
C ILE A 67 8.93 1.60 11.57
N LEU A 68 8.85 2.45 10.53
CA LEU A 68 8.68 2.03 9.14
C LEU A 68 10.05 1.62 8.60
N LYS A 69 10.25 0.33 8.36
CA LYS A 69 11.49 -0.23 7.80
C LYS A 69 11.31 -0.48 6.32
N PRO A 70 11.91 0.35 5.43
CA PRO A 70 11.77 0.18 4.00
C PRO A 70 12.32 -1.17 3.52
N ASP A 71 11.54 -1.87 2.70
CA ASP A 71 12.01 -3.05 1.98
C ASP A 71 12.69 -2.61 0.67
N THR A 72 13.99 -2.50 0.72
CA THR A 72 14.81 -2.06 -0.42
C THR A 72 14.88 -3.08 -1.56
N SER A 73 14.26 -4.26 -1.43
CA SER A 73 14.26 -5.28 -2.48
C SER A 73 13.37 -4.92 -3.67
N ARG A 74 12.36 -4.08 -3.48
CA ARG A 74 11.42 -3.63 -4.51
C ARG A 74 11.05 -2.18 -4.33
N MET A 75 11.02 -1.45 -5.45
CA MET A 75 10.53 -0.09 -5.57
C MET A 75 9.99 0.14 -6.97
N PHE A 76 9.09 1.09 -7.11
CA PHE A 76 8.52 1.47 -8.40
C PHE A 76 8.07 2.93 -8.39
N MET A 77 7.87 3.51 -9.58
CA MET A 77 7.27 4.83 -9.70
C MET A 77 5.75 4.72 -9.56
N ASP A 78 5.14 5.59 -8.78
CA ASP A 78 3.69 5.68 -8.68
C ASP A 78 3.13 6.28 -10.00
N PRO A 79 2.30 5.53 -10.74
CA PRO A 79 1.76 6.01 -12.01
C PRO A 79 0.60 7.01 -11.86
N PHE A 80 0.11 7.23 -10.62
CA PHE A 80 -1.09 8.03 -10.37
C PHE A 80 -0.83 9.39 -9.74
N THR A 81 0.40 9.64 -9.29
CA THR A 81 0.78 10.93 -8.70
C THR A 81 1.21 11.93 -9.78
N SER A 82 0.90 13.22 -9.58
CA SER A 82 1.32 14.29 -10.49
C SER A 82 2.83 14.61 -10.39
N HIS A 83 3.44 14.29 -9.25
CA HIS A 83 4.87 14.44 -9.01
C HIS A 83 5.56 13.08 -9.07
N ASN A 84 6.80 13.07 -9.55
CA ASN A 84 7.60 11.85 -9.62
C ASN A 84 7.82 11.27 -8.22
N THR A 85 7.06 10.23 -7.89
CA THR A 85 7.06 9.61 -6.56
C THR A 85 7.51 8.16 -6.64
N VAL A 86 8.54 7.81 -5.86
CA VAL A 86 8.99 6.41 -5.68
C VAL A 86 8.22 5.79 -4.53
N VAL A 87 7.62 4.63 -4.77
CA VAL A 87 6.94 3.83 -3.76
C VAL A 87 7.86 2.75 -3.23
N ILE A 88 7.92 2.62 -1.90
CA ILE A 88 8.63 1.56 -1.19
C ILE A 88 7.70 0.97 -0.12
N PHE A 89 7.50 -0.35 -0.14
CA PHE A 89 6.78 -1.01 0.94
C PHE A 89 7.65 -1.21 2.16
N CYS A 90 7.05 -1.07 3.34
CA CYS A 90 7.75 -1.15 4.62
C CYS A 90 7.28 -2.33 5.46
N ASP A 91 8.20 -2.89 6.23
CA ASP A 91 7.90 -3.68 7.42
C ASP A 91 7.74 -2.75 8.61
N ILE A 92 7.02 -3.21 9.63
CA ILE A 92 6.84 -2.46 10.87
C ILE A 92 7.66 -3.09 11.98
N LEU A 93 8.45 -2.27 12.66
CA LEU A 93 9.24 -2.70 13.80
C LEU A 93 8.76 -2.00 15.08
N ASP A 94 8.90 -2.71 16.21
CA ASP A 94 8.81 -2.12 17.52
C ASP A 94 10.00 -1.18 17.73
N ALA A 95 9.73 0.06 18.17
CA ALA A 95 10.75 1.10 18.28
C ALA A 95 11.81 0.81 19.36
N VAL A 96 11.41 0.14 20.44
CA VAL A 96 12.29 -0.17 21.59
C VAL A 96 13.09 -1.44 21.32
N LYS A 97 12.41 -2.52 20.93
CA LYS A 97 13.02 -3.84 20.73
C LYS A 97 13.71 -3.95 19.37
N LYS A 98 13.36 -3.09 18.40
CA LYS A 98 13.80 -3.16 16.99
C LYS A 98 13.52 -4.52 16.34
N THR A 99 12.50 -5.23 16.82
CA THR A 99 12.03 -6.50 16.28
C THR A 99 10.78 -6.31 15.44
N PRO A 100 10.46 -7.22 14.51
CA PRO A 100 9.21 -7.16 13.76
C PRO A 100 7.99 -7.06 14.67
N TYR A 101 7.09 -6.13 14.35
CA TYR A 101 5.88 -5.92 15.13
C TYR A 101 4.88 -7.05 14.88
N GLU A 102 4.31 -7.59 15.94
CA GLU A 102 3.49 -8.82 15.87
C GLU A 102 2.20 -8.66 15.06
N ARG A 103 1.64 -7.44 15.03
CA ARG A 103 0.39 -7.13 14.31
C ARG A 103 0.61 -6.50 12.94
N ASP A 104 1.84 -6.56 12.44
CA ASP A 104 2.12 -6.18 11.06
C ASP A 104 1.62 -7.28 10.11
N PRO A 105 0.62 -7.02 9.24
CA PRO A 105 0.12 -8.01 8.29
C PRO A 105 1.22 -8.56 7.37
N ARG A 106 2.17 -7.72 6.96
CA ARG A 106 3.31 -8.16 6.15
C ARG A 106 4.25 -9.08 6.96
N GLY A 107 4.45 -8.77 8.23
CA GLY A 107 5.20 -9.62 9.16
C GLY A 107 4.55 -10.98 9.37
N VAL A 108 3.21 -11.02 9.44
CA VAL A 108 2.44 -12.28 9.52
C VAL A 108 2.62 -13.11 8.25
N ALA A 109 2.55 -12.50 7.07
CA ALA A 109 2.78 -13.19 5.79
C ALA A 109 4.19 -13.79 5.71
N LYS A 110 5.22 -13.06 6.14
CA LYS A 110 6.60 -13.57 6.21
C LYS A 110 6.76 -14.75 7.17
N LYS A 111 6.07 -14.72 8.31
CA LYS A 111 6.04 -15.87 9.25
C LYS A 111 5.38 -17.08 8.62
N ALA A 112 4.28 -16.90 7.90
CA ALA A 112 3.59 -18.00 7.22
C ALA A 112 4.48 -18.62 6.12
N GLU A 113 5.19 -17.80 5.35
CA GLU A 113 6.15 -18.30 4.35
C GLU A 113 7.31 -19.08 4.99
N ALA A 114 7.85 -18.58 6.10
CA ALA A 114 8.90 -19.27 6.83
C ALA A 114 8.41 -20.61 7.39
N TYR A 115 7.20 -20.64 7.97
CA TYR A 115 6.58 -21.86 8.50
C TYR A 115 6.32 -22.91 7.41
N LEU A 116 5.89 -22.48 6.22
CA LEU A 116 5.69 -23.40 5.10
C LEU A 116 6.98 -24.17 4.78
N LYS A 117 8.11 -23.48 4.74
CA LYS A 117 9.43 -24.11 4.50
C LYS A 117 9.87 -25.01 5.66
N GLU A 118 9.72 -24.53 6.89
CA GLU A 118 10.11 -25.27 8.10
C GLU A 118 9.29 -26.53 8.31
N SER A 119 8.00 -26.50 7.99
CA SER A 119 7.10 -27.67 8.09
C SER A 119 7.40 -28.78 7.09
N GLY A 120 8.18 -28.49 6.03
CA GLY A 120 8.47 -29.44 4.96
C GLY A 120 7.30 -29.75 4.03
N ILE A 121 6.15 -29.08 4.19
CA ILE A 121 4.96 -29.24 3.32
C ILE A 121 5.22 -28.68 1.92
N GLY A 122 5.98 -27.59 1.85
CA GLY A 122 6.32 -26.94 0.59
C GLY A 122 7.35 -25.84 0.77
N ASP A 123 7.97 -25.42 -0.30
CA ASP A 123 8.95 -24.34 -0.34
C ASP A 123 8.40 -23.03 -0.94
N LYS A 124 7.23 -23.11 -1.60
CA LYS A 124 6.55 -21.97 -2.23
C LYS A 124 5.04 -22.07 -2.10
N ALA A 125 4.41 -20.91 -1.91
CA ALA A 125 2.96 -20.74 -2.02
C ALA A 125 2.66 -19.82 -3.20
N PHE A 126 1.67 -20.20 -4.02
CA PHE A 126 1.20 -19.40 -5.13
C PHE A 126 -0.18 -18.84 -4.79
N PHE A 127 -0.36 -17.55 -5.01
CA PHE A 127 -1.64 -16.86 -4.81
C PHE A 127 -2.06 -16.24 -6.13
N GLY A 128 -3.34 -16.34 -6.47
CA GLY A 128 -3.97 -15.65 -7.60
C GLY A 128 -4.79 -14.48 -7.07
N PRO A 129 -4.25 -13.27 -6.98
CA PRO A 129 -5.03 -12.11 -6.55
C PRO A 129 -6.08 -11.75 -7.61
N GLU A 130 -7.27 -11.40 -7.16
CA GLU A 130 -8.38 -10.93 -7.99
C GLU A 130 -8.78 -9.52 -7.55
N PRO A 131 -8.00 -8.48 -7.91
CA PRO A 131 -8.31 -7.10 -7.55
C PRO A 131 -9.53 -6.63 -8.33
N GLU A 132 -10.57 -6.20 -7.61
CA GLU A 132 -11.78 -5.64 -8.19
C GLU A 132 -11.82 -4.13 -7.99
N PHE A 133 -12.22 -3.38 -8.99
CA PHE A 133 -12.31 -1.93 -8.94
C PHE A 133 -13.35 -1.39 -9.92
N PHE A 134 -13.85 -0.19 -9.62
CA PHE A 134 -14.74 0.52 -10.51
C PHE A 134 -13.97 1.58 -11.30
N VAL A 135 -14.34 1.75 -12.57
CA VAL A 135 -13.85 2.85 -13.41
C VAL A 135 -14.95 3.88 -13.54
N PHE A 136 -14.64 5.14 -13.22
CA PHE A 136 -15.58 6.24 -13.31
C PHE A 136 -15.15 7.24 -14.37
N ASP A 137 -16.12 7.83 -15.06
CA ASP A 137 -15.89 8.93 -16.02
C ASP A 137 -15.69 10.26 -15.31
N ASP A 138 -16.34 10.45 -14.14
CA ASP A 138 -16.20 11.63 -13.30
C ASP A 138 -16.40 11.30 -11.82
N VAL A 139 -15.58 11.90 -10.96
CA VAL A 139 -15.70 11.77 -9.50
C VAL A 139 -15.59 13.16 -8.87
N LYS A 140 -16.63 13.60 -8.17
CA LYS A 140 -16.66 14.83 -7.38
C LYS A 140 -16.79 14.46 -5.92
N ILE A 141 -15.85 14.96 -5.10
CA ILE A 141 -15.84 14.72 -3.66
C ILE A 141 -15.99 16.07 -2.95
N LYS A 142 -16.89 16.11 -1.97
CA LYS A 142 -17.05 17.20 -1.03
C LYS A 142 -16.75 16.67 0.37
N ASN A 143 -15.80 17.28 1.06
CA ASN A 143 -15.39 16.86 2.39
C ASN A 143 -15.14 18.08 3.28
N ASP A 144 -16.21 18.84 3.53
CA ASP A 144 -16.23 19.98 4.44
C ASP A 144 -16.66 19.53 5.85
N MET A 145 -16.38 20.33 6.86
CA MET A 145 -16.72 20.01 8.26
C MET A 145 -18.21 19.77 8.49
N ASN A 146 -19.07 20.42 7.73
CA ASN A 146 -20.54 20.41 7.88
C ASN A 146 -21.28 19.80 6.69
N ASP A 147 -20.56 19.36 5.67
CA ASP A 147 -21.18 18.81 4.45
C ASP A 147 -20.20 17.86 3.76
N CYS A 148 -20.54 16.58 3.77
CA CYS A 148 -19.76 15.53 3.15
C CYS A 148 -20.58 14.77 2.13
N GLY A 149 -19.99 14.47 0.99
CA GLY A 149 -20.65 13.69 -0.03
C GLY A 149 -19.77 13.40 -1.24
N PHE A 150 -20.29 12.61 -2.13
CA PHE A 150 -19.66 12.37 -3.41
C PHE A 150 -20.70 12.26 -4.52
N LYS A 151 -20.28 12.58 -5.72
CA LYS A 151 -21.02 12.30 -6.95
C LYS A 151 -20.08 11.60 -7.91
N ILE A 152 -20.52 10.46 -8.41
CA ILE A 152 -19.78 9.70 -9.42
C ILE A 152 -20.61 9.63 -10.68
N ASP A 153 -19.96 9.59 -11.81
CA ASP A 153 -20.56 9.32 -13.11
C ASP A 153 -19.80 8.19 -13.79
N SER A 154 -20.53 7.30 -14.42
CA SER A 154 -19.98 6.19 -15.19
C SER A 154 -20.97 5.79 -16.28
N LYS A 155 -20.48 5.57 -17.48
CA LYS A 155 -21.30 5.05 -18.59
C LYS A 155 -21.91 3.68 -18.25
N GLU A 156 -21.26 2.92 -17.39
CA GLU A 156 -21.67 1.58 -16.95
C GLU A 156 -22.54 1.60 -15.70
N GLY A 157 -22.75 2.76 -15.09
CA GLY A 157 -23.51 2.89 -13.85
C GLY A 157 -25.02 2.70 -14.07
N PRO A 158 -25.74 1.93 -13.22
CA PRO A 158 -27.19 1.74 -13.34
C PRO A 158 -28.00 3.03 -13.18
N TYR A 159 -27.40 4.06 -12.58
CA TYR A 159 -27.97 5.41 -12.45
C TYR A 159 -27.84 6.25 -13.72
N ASN A 160 -27.12 5.77 -14.73
CA ASN A 160 -26.98 6.36 -16.05
C ASN A 160 -28.05 5.84 -17.03
N SER A 161 -29.27 5.63 -16.55
CA SER A 161 -30.38 5.09 -17.33
C SER A 161 -30.65 5.91 -18.60
N GLY A 162 -30.76 5.24 -19.75
CA GLY A 162 -30.99 5.83 -21.05
C GLY A 162 -29.72 6.05 -21.91
N LYS A 163 -28.54 5.74 -21.39
CA LYS A 163 -27.31 5.66 -22.17
C LYS A 163 -27.03 4.22 -22.58
N GLU A 164 -26.43 4.03 -23.76
CA GLU A 164 -25.87 2.75 -24.14
C GLU A 164 -24.62 2.48 -23.30
N TYR A 165 -24.54 1.27 -22.76
CA TYR A 165 -23.37 0.82 -22.02
C TYR A 165 -22.41 0.11 -22.96
N GLU A 166 -21.14 0.50 -22.93
CA GLU A 166 -20.08 -0.34 -23.45
C GLU A 166 -19.77 -1.43 -22.41
N LEU A 167 -19.81 -2.68 -22.85
CA LEU A 167 -19.48 -3.81 -21.98
C LEU A 167 -18.00 -3.74 -21.60
N SER A 168 -17.73 -3.54 -20.32
CA SER A 168 -16.39 -3.64 -19.77
C SER A 168 -15.96 -5.10 -19.57
N LEU A 169 -14.70 -5.31 -19.26
CA LEU A 169 -14.18 -6.62 -18.85
C LEU A 169 -14.92 -7.20 -17.66
N ILE A 170 -15.41 -6.37 -16.74
CA ILE A 170 -16.25 -6.79 -15.62
C ILE A 170 -17.52 -7.48 -16.12
N HIS A 171 -18.22 -6.92 -17.07
CA HIS A 171 -19.44 -7.51 -17.64
C HIS A 171 -19.18 -8.79 -18.45
N ILE A 172 -17.97 -8.92 -19.01
CA ILE A 172 -17.59 -10.07 -19.84
C ILE A 172 -17.00 -11.20 -18.97
N SER A 173 -16.18 -10.90 -17.98
CA SER A 173 -15.40 -11.91 -17.23
C SER A 173 -16.00 -12.27 -15.87
N GLU A 174 -16.64 -11.35 -15.17
CA GLU A 174 -17.12 -11.59 -13.80
C GLU A 174 -18.27 -12.57 -13.69
N PRO A 175 -19.23 -12.67 -14.63
CA PRO A 175 -20.25 -13.71 -14.58
C PRO A 175 -19.69 -15.13 -14.52
N THR A 176 -18.48 -15.34 -15.01
CA THR A 176 -17.83 -16.65 -14.97
C THR A 176 -17.07 -16.92 -13.67
N ARG A 177 -16.70 -15.90 -12.92
CA ARG A 177 -16.00 -16.05 -11.62
C ARG A 177 -16.92 -16.31 -10.45
N LEU A 178 -18.14 -15.79 -10.49
CA LEU A 178 -19.14 -15.99 -9.44
C LEU A 178 -19.69 -17.43 -9.36
N TRP A 179 -19.28 -18.31 -10.27
CA TRP A 179 -19.74 -19.70 -10.35
C TRP A 179 -18.70 -20.72 -9.85
N HIS A 180 -17.57 -20.24 -9.32
CA HIS A 180 -16.51 -21.02 -8.73
C HIS A 180 -16.31 -20.72 -7.25
#